data_9dec9bf64e74463759b091a98a406086
#
_entry.id   9dec9bf64e74463759b091a98a406086
#
_cell.length_a   1.000
_cell.length_b   1.000
_cell.length_c   1.000
_cell.angle_alpha   90.00
_cell.angle_beta   90.00
_cell.angle_gamma   90.00
#
_symmetry.space_group_name_H-M   'P 1'
#
loop_
_entity.id
_entity.type
_entity.pdbx_description
1 polymer ?
#
loop_
_entity_poly.entity_id
_entity_poly.type
_entity_poly.pdbx_seq_one_letter_code
_entity_poly.pdbx_strand_id
1 'polypeptide(L)'
;YIVTDVLYQTANKLKQFIQAGQAEEKYLQDFFKVLSQDQLEQLGWTGNQQDTNDQILMRPTIISAALYGHNQVAIRQAHDLFAEYHDHLVDLPADTRGAIIKNELQHYLSAEVFHELLNTYRTTTDPSFKVALRGALTSITDADLIQHLIGEFENAETIKPQDLRGWFQGLLANEFAHQYAWDWI
;
A
#
# COMPACT_ATOMS: atom_id res chain seq x y z
N TYR A 1 -17.85 -14.35 -5.92
CA TYR A 1 -17.29 -13.36 -4.97
C TYR A 1 -16.92 -13.98 -3.62
N ILE A 2 -17.90 -14.46 -2.82
CA ILE A 2 -17.66 -14.91 -1.43
C ILE A 2 -16.55 -15.96 -1.33
N VAL A 3 -16.55 -16.98 -2.18
CA VAL A 3 -15.53 -18.06 -2.16
C VAL A 3 -14.13 -17.50 -2.48
N THR A 4 -14.04 -16.64 -3.47
CA THR A 4 -12.77 -16.03 -3.89
C THR A 4 -12.24 -15.09 -2.81
N ASP A 5 -13.10 -14.26 -2.21
CA ASP A 5 -12.74 -13.36 -1.13
C ASP A 5 -12.23 -14.13 0.10
N VAL A 6 -12.93 -15.19 0.51
CA VAL A 6 -12.48 -16.06 1.62
C VAL A 6 -11.12 -16.69 1.32
N LEU A 7 -10.86 -17.10 0.08
CA LEU A 7 -9.57 -17.66 -0.32
C LEU A 7 -8.45 -16.61 -0.16
N TYR A 8 -8.65 -15.39 -0.68
CA TYR A 8 -7.67 -14.30 -0.55
C TYR A 8 -7.45 -13.89 0.90
N GLN A 9 -8.51 -13.78 1.69
CA GLN A 9 -8.41 -13.45 3.13
C GLN A 9 -7.69 -14.53 3.91
N THR A 10 -7.95 -15.82 3.60
CA THR A 10 -7.27 -16.94 4.25
C THR A 10 -5.79 -16.95 3.90
N ALA A 11 -5.45 -16.79 2.63
CA ALA A 11 -4.06 -16.69 2.18
C ALA A 11 -3.34 -15.48 2.80
N ASN A 12 -4.00 -14.33 2.93
CA ASN A 12 -3.44 -13.17 3.61
C ASN A 12 -3.11 -13.41 5.08
N LYS A 13 -3.88 -14.23 5.78
CA LYS A 13 -3.58 -14.59 7.18
C LYS A 13 -2.30 -15.40 7.32
N LEU A 14 -1.87 -16.12 6.26
CA LEU A 14 -0.62 -16.86 6.29
C LEU A 14 0.60 -15.94 6.40
N LYS A 15 0.51 -14.69 5.92
CA LYS A 15 1.61 -13.71 5.99
C LYS A 15 2.10 -13.49 7.42
N GLN A 16 1.22 -13.53 8.42
CA GLN A 16 1.59 -13.32 9.81
C GLN A 16 2.45 -14.43 10.41
N PHE A 17 2.52 -15.60 9.74
CA PHE A 17 3.31 -16.76 10.17
C PHE A 17 4.59 -16.94 9.35
N ILE A 18 4.81 -16.10 8.35
CA ILE A 18 5.92 -16.19 7.40
C ILE A 18 6.86 -15.02 7.68
N GLN A 19 8.13 -15.32 7.83
CA GLN A 19 9.16 -14.29 7.92
C GLN A 19 9.56 -13.82 6.53
N ALA A 20 9.71 -12.52 6.38
CA ALA A 20 10.13 -11.92 5.12
C ALA A 20 11.53 -12.42 4.70
N GLY A 21 11.72 -12.57 3.39
CA GLY A 21 12.95 -13.08 2.80
C GLY A 21 13.13 -14.60 2.91
N GLN A 22 12.22 -15.34 3.55
CA GLN A 22 12.28 -16.79 3.60
C GLN A 22 11.62 -17.45 2.37
N ALA A 23 11.95 -18.73 2.14
CA ALA A 23 11.42 -19.48 1.00
C ALA A 23 9.88 -19.57 1.00
N GLU A 24 9.28 -19.66 2.17
CA GLU A 24 7.82 -19.73 2.37
C GLU A 24 7.13 -18.45 1.90
N GLU A 25 7.76 -17.29 2.06
CA GLU A 25 7.23 -16.03 1.54
C GLU A 25 7.18 -16.07 0.02
N LYS A 26 8.26 -16.53 -0.62
CA LYS A 26 8.29 -16.66 -2.08
C LYS A 26 7.20 -17.61 -2.60
N TYR A 27 6.96 -18.73 -1.94
CA TYR A 27 5.86 -19.63 -2.32
C TYR A 27 4.50 -18.95 -2.20
N LEU A 28 4.29 -18.15 -1.16
CA LEU A 28 3.06 -17.39 -0.99
C LEU A 28 2.92 -16.29 -2.04
N GLN A 29 4.00 -15.59 -2.36
CA GLN A 29 4.04 -14.58 -3.43
C GLN A 29 3.71 -15.21 -4.79
N ASP A 30 4.33 -16.34 -5.14
CA ASP A 30 4.06 -17.07 -6.39
C ASP A 30 2.60 -17.54 -6.45
N PHE A 31 2.05 -18.00 -5.34
CA PHE A 31 0.62 -18.37 -5.24
C PHE A 31 -0.28 -17.16 -5.52
N PHE A 32 -0.05 -16.01 -4.89
CA PHE A 32 -0.83 -14.80 -5.11
C PHE A 32 -0.69 -14.29 -6.54
N LYS A 33 0.50 -14.35 -7.12
CA LYS A 33 0.76 -13.96 -8.52
C LYS A 33 -0.10 -14.78 -9.48
N VAL A 34 -0.07 -16.10 -9.36
CA VAL A 34 -0.85 -17.01 -10.23
C VAL A 34 -2.35 -16.81 -10.03
N LEU A 35 -2.80 -16.70 -8.78
CA LEU A 35 -4.22 -16.56 -8.45
C LEU A 35 -4.82 -15.25 -8.96
N SER A 36 -4.05 -14.15 -8.94
CA SER A 36 -4.56 -12.82 -9.27
C SER A 36 -4.42 -12.43 -10.75
N GLN A 37 -3.56 -13.09 -11.51
CA GLN A 37 -3.17 -12.64 -12.85
C GLN A 37 -4.38 -12.49 -13.78
N ASP A 38 -5.11 -13.56 -14.04
CA ASP A 38 -6.25 -13.54 -14.96
C ASP A 38 -7.39 -12.64 -14.48
N GLN A 39 -7.56 -12.55 -13.16
CA GLN A 39 -8.57 -11.71 -12.54
C GLN A 39 -8.24 -10.22 -12.68
N LEU A 40 -6.96 -9.85 -12.55
CA LEU A 40 -6.52 -8.46 -12.76
C LEU A 40 -6.69 -8.05 -14.22
N GLU A 41 -6.35 -8.93 -15.17
CA GLU A 41 -6.55 -8.65 -16.59
C GLU A 41 -8.03 -8.41 -16.94
N GLN A 42 -8.94 -9.13 -16.29
CA GLN A 42 -10.39 -8.99 -16.50
C GLN A 42 -10.98 -7.75 -15.83
N LEU A 43 -10.54 -7.43 -14.61
CA LEU A 43 -11.11 -6.34 -13.80
C LEU A 43 -10.49 -4.98 -14.09
N GLY A 44 -9.21 -4.95 -14.49
CA GLY A 44 -8.45 -3.72 -14.63
C GLY A 44 -8.24 -2.97 -13.30
N TRP A 45 -7.64 -1.80 -13.41
CA TRP A 45 -7.27 -0.93 -12.27
C TRP A 45 -8.38 0.02 -11.86
N THR A 46 -9.19 0.44 -12.81
CA THR A 46 -10.28 1.41 -12.62
C THR A 46 -11.62 0.75 -12.91
N GLY A 47 -12.63 1.12 -12.13
CA GLY A 47 -13.99 0.65 -12.35
C GLY A 47 -14.61 1.26 -13.61
N ASN A 48 -15.62 0.59 -14.15
CA ASN A 48 -16.45 1.12 -15.21
C ASN A 48 -17.94 1.01 -14.82
N GLN A 49 -18.81 1.69 -15.58
CA GLN A 49 -20.25 1.75 -15.28
C GLN A 49 -20.97 0.39 -15.41
N GLN A 50 -20.34 -0.61 -16.02
CA GLN A 50 -20.92 -1.94 -16.23
C GLN A 50 -20.45 -2.95 -15.18
N ASP A 51 -19.55 -2.55 -14.27
CA ASP A 51 -19.04 -3.43 -13.23
C ASP A 51 -20.17 -3.86 -12.28
N THR A 52 -20.20 -5.14 -12.00
CA THR A 52 -21.05 -5.69 -10.96
C THR A 52 -20.53 -5.31 -9.58
N ASN A 53 -21.39 -5.34 -8.55
CA ASN A 53 -20.98 -5.10 -7.17
C ASN A 53 -19.85 -6.03 -6.73
N ASP A 54 -19.84 -7.27 -7.19
CA ASP A 54 -18.80 -8.25 -6.90
C ASP A 54 -17.45 -7.83 -7.49
N GLN A 55 -17.43 -7.30 -8.71
CA GLN A 55 -16.23 -6.81 -9.37
C GLN A 55 -15.66 -5.58 -8.66
N ILE A 56 -16.53 -4.65 -8.27
CA ILE A 56 -16.13 -3.45 -7.52
C ILE A 56 -15.46 -3.85 -6.20
N LEU A 57 -16.09 -4.74 -5.43
CA LEU A 57 -15.57 -5.20 -4.13
C LEU A 57 -14.29 -6.04 -4.23
N MET A 58 -14.13 -6.80 -5.31
CA MET A 58 -12.96 -7.67 -5.52
C MET A 58 -11.73 -6.93 -6.04
N ARG A 59 -11.90 -5.86 -6.80
CA ARG A 59 -10.79 -5.16 -7.47
C ARG A 59 -9.64 -4.81 -6.52
N PRO A 60 -9.85 -4.12 -5.39
CA PRO A 60 -8.75 -3.75 -4.50
C PRO A 60 -8.05 -4.99 -3.91
N THR A 61 -8.78 -6.06 -3.64
CA THR A 61 -8.21 -7.32 -3.15
C THR A 61 -7.30 -7.96 -4.20
N ILE A 62 -7.75 -8.03 -5.45
CA ILE A 62 -7.00 -8.62 -6.56
C ILE A 62 -5.75 -7.79 -6.89
N ILE A 63 -5.87 -6.46 -6.93
CA ILE A 63 -4.73 -5.56 -7.14
C ILE A 63 -3.70 -5.76 -6.02
N SER A 64 -4.12 -5.77 -4.76
CA SER A 64 -3.22 -5.98 -3.62
C SER A 64 -2.54 -7.35 -3.67
N ALA A 65 -3.24 -8.38 -4.13
CA ALA A 65 -2.70 -9.72 -4.30
C ALA A 65 -1.65 -9.77 -5.42
N ALA A 66 -1.93 -9.13 -6.57
CA ALA A 66 -1.01 -9.07 -7.70
C ALA A 66 0.30 -8.32 -7.34
N LEU A 67 0.19 -7.21 -6.62
CA LEU A 67 1.35 -6.44 -6.16
C LEU A 67 2.17 -7.23 -5.14
N TYR A 68 1.53 -7.85 -4.14
CA TYR A 68 2.21 -8.71 -3.18
C TYR A 68 2.88 -9.92 -3.85
N GLY A 69 2.25 -10.48 -4.88
CA GLY A 69 2.82 -11.56 -5.70
C GLY A 69 3.96 -11.11 -6.62
N HIS A 70 4.43 -9.89 -6.53
CA HIS A 70 5.47 -9.32 -7.39
C HIS A 70 5.17 -9.51 -8.89
N ASN A 71 3.90 -9.37 -9.29
CA ASN A 71 3.53 -9.37 -10.70
C ASN A 71 4.10 -8.12 -11.39
N GLN A 72 5.13 -8.31 -12.22
CA GLN A 72 5.86 -7.21 -12.85
C GLN A 72 5.02 -6.35 -13.79
N VAL A 73 3.94 -6.92 -14.35
CA VAL A 73 2.99 -6.15 -15.16
C VAL A 73 2.17 -5.25 -14.25
N ALA A 74 1.65 -5.78 -13.14
CA ALA A 74 0.89 -5.00 -12.16
C ALA A 74 1.74 -3.88 -11.54
N ILE A 75 2.98 -4.16 -11.16
CA ILE A 75 3.91 -3.16 -10.60
C ILE A 75 4.13 -2.00 -11.57
N ARG A 76 4.36 -2.29 -12.87
CA ARG A 76 4.53 -1.24 -13.88
C ARG A 76 3.24 -0.47 -14.13
N GLN A 77 2.11 -1.13 -14.23
CA GLN A 77 0.81 -0.47 -14.41
C GLN A 77 0.48 0.46 -13.23
N ALA A 78 0.80 0.06 -12.00
CA ALA A 78 0.64 0.93 -10.83
C ALA A 78 1.56 2.16 -10.90
N HIS A 79 2.81 1.98 -11.35
CA HIS A 79 3.75 3.08 -11.57
C HIS A 79 3.24 4.04 -12.67
N ASP A 80 2.78 3.51 -13.80
CA ASP A 80 2.24 4.32 -14.88
C ASP A 80 1.03 5.15 -14.43
N LEU A 81 0.13 4.55 -13.63
CA LEU A 81 -1.00 5.24 -13.03
C LEU A 81 -0.55 6.31 -12.01
N PHE A 82 0.45 6.02 -11.19
CA PHE A 82 1.01 7.02 -10.28
C PHE A 82 1.57 8.20 -11.05
N ALA A 83 2.33 7.96 -12.13
CA ALA A 83 2.90 9.02 -12.96
C ALA A 83 1.82 9.84 -13.70
N GLU A 84 0.77 9.18 -14.19
CA GLU A 84 -0.35 9.86 -14.86
C GLU A 84 -1.11 10.80 -13.90
N TYR A 85 -1.31 10.37 -12.64
CA TYR A 85 -2.07 11.11 -11.64
C TYR A 85 -1.18 11.90 -10.66
N HIS A 86 0.11 12.05 -10.91
CA HIS A 86 1.08 12.61 -9.98
C HIS A 86 0.65 13.91 -9.31
N ASP A 87 0.18 14.88 -10.11
CA ASP A 87 -0.25 16.20 -9.61
C ASP A 87 -1.64 16.18 -8.94
N HIS A 88 -2.37 15.08 -9.03
CA HIS A 88 -3.76 14.98 -8.56
C HIS A 88 -4.11 13.57 -8.07
N LEU A 89 -3.23 12.96 -7.30
CA LEU A 89 -3.39 11.60 -6.74
C LEU A 89 -4.71 11.39 -5.99
N VAL A 90 -5.33 12.46 -5.51
CA VAL A 90 -6.64 12.41 -4.84
C VAL A 90 -7.77 11.93 -5.78
N ASP A 91 -7.61 12.11 -7.10
CA ASP A 91 -8.59 11.71 -8.11
C ASP A 91 -8.51 10.23 -8.49
N LEU A 92 -7.45 9.53 -8.09
CA LEU A 92 -7.40 8.07 -8.19
C LEU A 92 -8.57 7.43 -7.43
N PRO A 93 -9.13 6.31 -7.92
CA PRO A 93 -10.20 5.60 -7.22
C PRO A 93 -9.81 5.29 -5.78
N ALA A 94 -10.66 5.67 -4.82
CA ALA A 94 -10.35 5.63 -3.39
C ALA A 94 -10.00 4.22 -2.87
N ASP A 95 -10.52 3.18 -3.50
CA ASP A 95 -10.33 1.78 -3.17
C ASP A 95 -8.99 1.20 -3.66
N THR A 96 -8.39 1.76 -4.70
CA THR A 96 -7.10 1.31 -5.28
C THR A 96 -5.96 2.29 -5.09
N ARG A 97 -6.25 3.55 -4.81
CA ARG A 97 -5.29 4.64 -4.63
C ARG A 97 -4.16 4.30 -3.65
N GLY A 98 -4.50 3.73 -2.50
CA GLY A 98 -3.52 3.34 -1.49
C GLY A 98 -2.53 2.30 -1.99
N ALA A 99 -2.98 1.34 -2.80
CA ALA A 99 -2.14 0.31 -3.39
C ALA A 99 -1.18 0.90 -4.46
N ILE A 100 -1.67 1.84 -5.27
CA ILE A 100 -0.89 2.54 -6.29
C ILE A 100 0.24 3.35 -5.65
N ILE A 101 -0.08 4.20 -4.66
CA ILE A 101 0.92 5.03 -3.97
C ILE A 101 1.93 4.16 -3.20
N LYS A 102 1.44 3.10 -2.55
CA LYS A 102 2.32 2.15 -1.86
C LYS A 102 3.29 1.47 -2.81
N ASN A 103 2.83 1.04 -3.99
CA ASN A 103 3.68 0.44 -5.02
C ASN A 103 4.81 1.38 -5.43
N GLU A 104 4.52 2.67 -5.60
CA GLU A 104 5.53 3.67 -5.93
C GLU A 104 6.62 3.74 -4.87
N LEU A 105 6.24 3.85 -3.60
CA LEU A 105 7.18 3.91 -2.48
C LEU A 105 7.92 2.59 -2.22
N GLN A 106 7.41 1.45 -2.68
CA GLN A 106 8.08 0.16 -2.51
C GLN A 106 9.04 -0.21 -3.64
N HIS A 107 8.75 0.23 -4.87
CA HIS A 107 9.48 -0.21 -6.06
C HIS A 107 10.22 0.91 -6.80
N TYR A 108 9.81 2.16 -6.63
CA TYR A 108 10.34 3.34 -7.32
C TYR A 108 10.70 4.48 -6.35
N LEU A 109 10.97 4.14 -5.10
CA LEU A 109 11.24 5.09 -4.03
C LEU A 109 12.35 6.07 -4.40
N SER A 110 12.06 7.35 -4.27
CA SER A 110 13.06 8.42 -4.18
C SER A 110 12.76 9.30 -2.97
N ALA A 111 13.78 9.96 -2.43
CA ALA A 111 13.60 10.91 -1.33
C ALA A 111 12.67 12.07 -1.73
N GLU A 112 12.70 12.49 -2.97
CA GLU A 112 11.83 13.55 -3.52
C GLU A 112 10.36 13.14 -3.46
N VAL A 113 10.01 11.99 -4.01
CA VAL A 113 8.64 11.44 -3.97
C VAL A 113 8.17 11.23 -2.54
N PHE A 114 9.03 10.73 -1.65
CA PHE A 114 8.68 10.57 -0.24
C PHE A 114 8.31 11.91 0.42
N HIS A 115 9.15 12.94 0.27
CA HIS A 115 8.89 14.25 0.87
C HIS A 115 7.66 14.94 0.28
N GLU A 116 7.41 14.77 -1.01
CA GLU A 116 6.23 15.28 -1.67
C GLU A 116 4.95 14.63 -1.12
N LEU A 117 4.93 13.30 -1.00
CA LEU A 117 3.79 12.57 -0.42
C LEU A 117 3.58 12.90 1.06
N LEU A 118 4.64 13.10 1.83
CA LEU A 118 4.55 13.55 3.22
C LEU A 118 3.97 14.96 3.32
N ASN A 119 4.39 15.87 2.44
CA ASN A 119 3.81 17.21 2.36
C ASN A 119 2.34 17.17 1.91
N THR A 120 1.99 16.30 0.98
CA THR A 120 0.61 16.07 0.55
C THR A 120 -0.25 15.56 1.72
N TYR A 121 0.29 14.66 2.56
CA TYR A 121 -0.39 14.24 3.78
C TYR A 121 -0.67 15.41 4.74
N ARG A 122 0.28 16.34 4.91
CA ARG A 122 0.14 17.52 5.77
C ARG A 122 -0.98 18.43 5.29
N THR A 123 -1.05 18.66 3.99
CA THR A 123 -1.89 19.70 3.37
C THR A 123 -3.29 19.23 2.99
N THR A 124 -3.46 17.94 2.66
CA THR A 124 -4.78 17.42 2.26
C THR A 124 -5.78 17.45 3.40
N THR A 125 -7.04 17.74 3.06
CA THR A 125 -8.18 17.69 3.99
C THR A 125 -9.06 16.45 3.81
N ASP A 126 -8.79 15.63 2.78
CA ASP A 126 -9.54 14.38 2.51
C ASP A 126 -9.10 13.27 3.48
N PRO A 127 -9.97 12.78 4.39
CA PRO A 127 -9.60 11.78 5.37
C PRO A 127 -9.24 10.43 4.74
N SER A 128 -9.90 10.04 3.64
CA SER A 128 -9.62 8.78 2.95
C SER A 128 -8.26 8.82 2.26
N PHE A 129 -7.92 9.95 1.69
CA PHE A 129 -6.61 10.17 1.08
C PHE A 129 -5.50 10.19 2.13
N LYS A 130 -5.72 10.81 3.30
CA LYS A 130 -4.78 10.72 4.43
C LYS A 130 -4.50 9.27 4.84
N VAL A 131 -5.52 8.42 4.89
CA VAL A 131 -5.35 7.01 5.23
C VAL A 131 -4.50 6.29 4.17
N ALA A 132 -4.75 6.55 2.88
CA ALA A 132 -3.97 5.98 1.79
C ALA A 132 -2.50 6.41 1.84
N LEU A 133 -2.23 7.71 1.99
CA LEU A 133 -0.88 8.29 2.11
C LEU A 133 -0.13 7.73 3.33
N ARG A 134 -0.78 7.69 4.50
CA ARG A 134 -0.19 7.10 5.71
C ARG A 134 0.19 5.64 5.48
N GLY A 135 -0.72 4.83 4.92
CA GLY A 135 -0.47 3.42 4.64
C GLY A 135 0.70 3.20 3.68
N ALA A 136 0.87 4.08 2.71
CA ALA A 136 1.99 4.04 1.77
C ALA A 136 3.30 4.51 2.44
N LEU A 137 3.30 5.66 3.11
CA LEU A 137 4.49 6.22 3.79
C LEU A 137 5.03 5.31 4.90
N THR A 138 4.17 4.54 5.58
CA THR A 138 4.63 3.57 6.58
C THR A 138 5.14 2.25 5.98
N SER A 139 5.10 2.08 4.65
CA SER A 139 5.55 0.86 3.97
C SER A 139 6.93 0.96 3.32
N ILE A 140 7.63 2.08 3.49
CA ILE A 140 8.98 2.31 2.95
C ILE A 140 10.00 1.39 3.63
N THR A 141 11.11 1.13 2.92
CA THR A 141 12.17 0.23 3.38
C THR A 141 13.49 0.95 3.66
N ASP A 142 13.63 2.20 3.21
CA ASP A 142 14.83 3.01 3.41
C ASP A 142 14.95 3.49 4.86
N ALA A 143 16.08 3.17 5.51
CA ALA A 143 16.29 3.43 6.93
C ALA A 143 16.33 4.93 7.27
N ASP A 144 16.92 5.76 6.41
CA ASP A 144 17.05 7.19 6.65
C ASP A 144 15.67 7.88 6.53
N LEU A 145 14.86 7.47 5.56
CA LEU A 145 13.50 7.97 5.40
C LEU A 145 12.56 7.48 6.52
N ILE A 146 12.76 6.25 7.02
CA ILE A 146 12.03 5.73 8.20
C ILE A 146 12.36 6.58 9.43
N GLN A 147 13.63 6.87 9.68
CA GLN A 147 14.04 7.71 10.80
C GLN A 147 13.51 9.13 10.67
N HIS A 148 13.54 9.71 9.45
CA HIS A 148 12.95 11.01 9.17
C HIS A 148 11.45 11.02 9.50
N LEU A 149 10.71 9.99 9.06
CA LEU A 149 9.27 9.87 9.31
C LEU A 149 8.95 9.78 10.80
N ILE A 150 9.76 9.04 11.57
CA ILE A 150 9.60 8.92 13.02
C ILE A 150 9.90 10.26 13.70
N GLY A 151 10.88 11.02 13.21
CA GLY A 151 11.15 12.39 13.70
C GLY A 151 9.96 13.34 13.54
N GLU A 152 9.10 13.13 12.55
CA GLU A 152 7.88 13.92 12.37
C GLU A 152 6.78 13.62 13.40
N PHE A 153 6.93 12.60 14.24
CA PHE A 153 5.94 12.26 15.29
C PHE A 153 5.86 13.33 16.39
N GLU A 154 6.91 14.10 16.58
CA GLU A 154 6.94 15.23 17.51
C GLU A 154 6.39 16.52 16.88
N ASN A 155 6.17 16.52 15.57
CA ASN A 155 5.67 17.65 14.81
C ASN A 155 4.15 17.58 14.63
N ALA A 156 3.40 18.21 15.52
CA ALA A 156 1.93 18.21 15.47
C ALA A 156 1.32 18.89 14.23
N GLU A 157 2.12 19.66 13.45
CA GLU A 157 1.68 20.22 12.17
C GLU A 157 1.68 19.13 11.07
N THR A 158 2.58 18.16 11.18
CA THR A 158 2.64 17.01 10.27
C THR A 158 1.73 15.88 10.74
N ILE A 159 1.91 15.41 11.97
CA ILE A 159 1.21 14.27 12.53
C ILE A 159 0.49 14.69 13.81
N LYS A 160 -0.83 14.79 13.72
CA LYS A 160 -1.64 15.15 14.89
C LYS A 160 -1.58 14.03 15.94
N PRO A 161 -1.61 14.36 17.25
CA PRO A 161 -1.55 13.36 18.33
C PRO A 161 -2.59 12.23 18.20
N GLN A 162 -3.80 12.55 17.75
CA GLN A 162 -4.84 11.54 17.54
C GLN A 162 -4.56 10.56 16.40
N ASP A 163 -3.68 10.92 15.45
CA ASP A 163 -3.33 10.11 14.28
C ASP A 163 -2.13 9.20 14.55
N LEU A 164 -1.33 9.48 15.60
CA LEU A 164 -0.12 8.73 15.95
C LEU A 164 -0.35 7.22 16.02
N ARG A 165 -1.46 6.81 16.62
CA ARG A 165 -1.78 5.37 16.69
C ARG A 165 -1.76 4.68 15.31
N GLY A 166 -2.31 5.34 14.30
CA GLY A 166 -2.36 4.77 12.95
C GLY A 166 -0.98 4.71 12.28
N TRP A 167 -0.13 5.70 12.55
CA TRP A 167 1.26 5.71 12.09
C TRP A 167 2.09 4.61 12.75
N PHE A 168 1.99 4.48 14.08
CA PHE A 168 2.64 3.39 14.80
C PHE A 168 2.20 2.02 14.31
N GLN A 169 0.90 1.79 14.13
CA GLN A 169 0.40 0.52 13.61
C GLN A 169 1.00 0.18 12.24
N GLY A 170 1.13 1.17 11.35
CA GLY A 170 1.75 0.98 10.04
C GLY A 170 3.24 0.63 10.14
N LEU A 171 4.01 1.39 10.94
CA LEU A 171 5.45 1.16 11.11
C LEU A 171 5.75 -0.15 11.85
N LEU A 172 4.97 -0.51 12.88
CA LEU A 172 5.14 -1.79 13.58
C LEU A 172 4.82 -3.00 12.70
N ALA A 173 3.93 -2.84 11.71
CA ALA A 173 3.64 -3.87 10.73
C ALA A 173 4.69 -3.98 9.60
N ASN A 174 5.59 -3.01 9.49
CA ASN A 174 6.67 -2.97 8.50
C ASN A 174 7.96 -3.53 9.13
N GLU A 175 8.45 -4.66 8.63
CA GLU A 175 9.65 -5.33 9.14
C GLU A 175 10.92 -4.47 9.12
N PHE A 176 11.02 -3.51 8.18
CA PHE A 176 12.14 -2.58 8.09
C PHE A 176 12.03 -1.42 9.09
N ALA A 177 10.83 -1.14 9.61
CA ALA A 177 10.55 0.03 10.44
C ALA A 177 10.19 -0.32 11.90
N HIS A 178 9.76 -1.55 12.18
CA HIS A 178 9.20 -1.90 13.48
C HIS A 178 10.16 -1.63 14.66
N GLN A 179 11.47 -1.89 14.49
CA GLN A 179 12.45 -1.65 15.55
C GLN A 179 12.61 -0.15 15.82
N TYR A 180 12.72 0.67 14.77
CA TYR A 180 12.82 2.13 14.92
C TYR A 180 11.58 2.72 15.61
N ALA A 181 10.38 2.21 15.26
CA ALA A 181 9.16 2.64 15.90
C ALA A 181 9.09 2.21 17.37
N TRP A 182 9.60 1.03 17.70
CA TRP A 182 9.66 0.52 19.07
C TRP A 182 10.64 1.31 19.93
N ASP A 183 11.81 1.65 19.40
CA ASP A 183 12.86 2.39 20.10
C ASP A 183 12.48 3.85 20.38
N TRP A 184 11.46 4.38 19.68
CA TRP A 184 10.95 5.73 19.90
C TRP A 184 10.05 5.83 21.15
N ILE A 185 9.43 4.75 21.63
CA ILE A 185 8.54 4.71 22.80
C ILE A 185 9.35 4.80 24.10
#